data_85ca03aa1a81e416749d823570eb27ae
#
_entry.id   85ca03aa1a81e416749d823570eb27ae
#
_cell.length_a   1.000
_cell.length_b   1.000
_cell.length_c   1.000
_cell.angle_alpha   90.00
_cell.angle_beta   90.00
_cell.angle_gamma   90.00
#
_symmetry.space_group_name_H-M   'P 1'
#
loop_
_entity.id
_entity.type
_entity.pdbx_description
1 polymer ?
#
loop_
_entity_poly.entity_id
_entity_poly.type
_entity_poly.pdbx_seq_one_letter_code
_entity_poly.pdbx_strand_id
1 'polypeptide(L)'
;MFKWIANLLKPVPDKIEEQLLSNFDFLLNNYNFIYCKVKLGNAVDKNGKFFFYGPLNAYQFYNENVCINILHLVQRDDYNVYITDQKSVNQVYIRNGTEISSELAYNFSLFAEEVKQAVLKHSEWNGYKF
;
A
#
# COMPACT_ATOMS: atom_id res chain seq x y z
N MET A 1 -2.19 -21.12 32.08
CA MET A 1 -2.76 -21.96 31.03
C MET A 1 -3.33 -21.14 29.86
N PHE A 2 -4.14 -20.14 30.14
CA PHE A 2 -4.72 -19.31 29.07
C PHE A 2 -3.72 -18.43 28.32
N LYS A 3 -2.58 -18.08 28.89
CA LYS A 3 -1.56 -17.27 28.25
C LYS A 3 -0.95 -17.93 27.00
N TRP A 4 -0.71 -19.24 27.05
CA TRP A 4 -0.14 -19.93 25.90
C TRP A 4 -1.16 -20.11 24.76
N ILE A 5 -2.43 -20.30 25.10
CA ILE A 5 -3.52 -20.35 24.12
C ILE A 5 -3.65 -18.99 23.42
N ALA A 6 -3.62 -17.90 24.18
CA ALA A 6 -3.66 -16.56 23.63
C ALA A 6 -2.50 -16.31 22.66
N ASN A 7 -1.29 -16.79 22.99
CA ASN A 7 -0.13 -16.67 22.10
C ASN A 7 -0.28 -17.48 20.81
N LEU A 8 -0.89 -18.66 20.88
CA LEU A 8 -1.17 -19.48 19.70
C LEU A 8 -2.24 -18.86 18.80
N LEU A 9 -3.17 -18.11 19.38
CA LEU A 9 -4.25 -17.44 18.64
C LEU A 9 -3.86 -16.06 18.12
N LYS A 10 -2.70 -15.53 18.50
CA LYS A 10 -2.22 -14.27 17.94
C LYS A 10 -1.93 -14.44 16.46
N PRO A 11 -2.39 -13.50 15.61
CA PRO A 11 -2.04 -13.54 14.19
C PRO A 11 -0.53 -13.50 14.01
N VAL A 12 -0.05 -14.22 13.02
CA VAL A 12 1.36 -14.15 12.61
C VAL A 12 1.64 -12.71 12.18
N PRO A 13 2.72 -12.08 12.69
CA PRO A 13 3.06 -10.72 12.26
C PRO A 13 3.24 -10.66 10.74
N ASP A 14 2.63 -9.66 10.11
CA ASP A 14 2.81 -9.40 8.68
C ASP A 14 4.13 -8.66 8.49
N LYS A 15 5.13 -9.39 8.02
CA LYS A 15 6.48 -8.84 7.82
C LYS A 15 6.51 -7.76 6.74
N ILE A 16 5.65 -7.86 5.74
CA ILE A 16 5.52 -6.85 4.69
C ILE A 16 5.00 -5.56 5.30
N GLU A 17 3.94 -5.65 6.10
CA GLU A 17 3.39 -4.50 6.81
C GLU A 17 4.42 -3.84 7.71
N GLU A 18 5.17 -4.62 8.48
CA GLU A 18 6.24 -4.10 9.34
C GLU A 18 7.29 -3.34 8.55
N GLN A 19 7.73 -3.88 7.41
CA GLN A 19 8.71 -3.22 6.55
C GLN A 19 8.15 -1.93 5.94
N LEU A 20 6.90 -1.95 5.50
CA LEU A 20 6.25 -0.76 4.93
C LEU A 20 6.08 0.32 5.97
N LEU A 21 5.58 -0.01 7.15
CA LEU A 21 5.40 0.95 8.23
C LEU A 21 6.73 1.54 8.70
N SER A 22 7.79 0.74 8.75
CA SER A 22 9.13 1.21 9.09
C SER A 22 9.69 2.18 8.05
N ASN A 23 9.53 1.87 6.77
CA ASN A 23 10.08 2.71 5.69
C ASN A 23 9.25 3.97 5.45
N PHE A 24 7.94 3.93 5.67
CA PHE A 24 7.01 5.03 5.37
C PHE A 24 6.51 5.76 6.61
N ASP A 25 7.11 5.56 7.77
CA ASP A 25 6.71 6.24 9.01
C ASP A 25 6.76 7.76 8.89
N PHE A 26 7.65 8.31 8.07
CA PHE A 26 7.73 9.76 7.83
C PHE A 26 6.44 10.33 7.25
N LEU A 27 5.73 9.58 6.41
CA LEU A 27 4.43 10.00 5.89
C LEU A 27 3.40 10.13 7.01
N LEU A 28 3.39 9.18 7.93
CA LEU A 28 2.46 9.17 9.05
C LEU A 28 2.79 10.23 10.07
N ASN A 29 4.07 10.43 10.36
CA ASN A 29 4.53 11.32 11.44
C ASN A 29 4.64 12.78 11.01
N ASN A 30 5.03 13.04 9.75
CA ASN A 30 5.38 14.39 9.30
C ASN A 30 4.43 14.96 8.25
N TYR A 31 3.65 14.13 7.57
CA TYR A 31 2.80 14.56 6.45
C TYR A 31 1.33 14.22 6.63
N ASN A 32 0.93 13.80 7.81
CA ASN A 32 -0.46 13.51 8.18
C ASN A 32 -1.12 12.43 7.30
N PHE A 33 -0.33 11.50 6.80
CA PHE A 33 -0.88 10.34 6.11
C PHE A 33 -1.49 9.37 7.10
N ILE A 34 -2.47 8.61 6.62
CA ILE A 34 -3.13 7.54 7.36
C ILE A 34 -2.79 6.23 6.65
N TYR A 35 -2.61 5.17 7.43
CA TYR A 35 -2.36 3.84 6.92
C TYR A 35 -3.58 2.94 7.12
N CYS A 36 -3.88 2.10 6.11
CA CYS A 36 -4.81 1.01 6.29
C CYS A 36 -4.39 -0.20 5.44
N LYS A 37 -4.91 -1.36 5.82
CA LYS A 37 -4.71 -2.61 5.09
C LYS A 37 -6.06 -3.15 4.64
N VAL A 38 -6.18 -3.47 3.37
CA VAL A 38 -7.39 -4.04 2.77
C VAL A 38 -7.07 -5.45 2.26
N LYS A 39 -7.88 -6.43 2.65
CA LYS A 39 -7.77 -7.81 2.17
C LYS A 39 -8.88 -8.08 1.17
N LEU A 40 -8.53 -8.56 0.00
CA LEU A 40 -9.48 -8.88 -1.06
C LEU A 40 -9.26 -10.30 -1.57
N GLY A 41 -10.36 -10.99 -1.90
CA GLY A 41 -10.30 -12.26 -2.60
C GLY A 41 -9.85 -12.10 -4.06
N ASN A 42 -10.36 -11.05 -4.71
CA ASN A 42 -9.95 -10.64 -6.05
C ASN A 42 -10.00 -9.12 -6.12
N ALA A 43 -9.13 -8.53 -6.93
CA ALA A 43 -9.19 -7.11 -7.23
C ALA A 43 -10.12 -6.87 -8.42
N VAL A 44 -10.99 -5.87 -8.30
CA VAL A 44 -11.90 -5.46 -9.36
C VAL A 44 -11.79 -3.96 -9.60
N ASP A 45 -12.07 -3.53 -10.84
CA ASP A 45 -12.18 -2.11 -11.15
C ASP A 45 -13.57 -1.57 -10.74
N LYS A 46 -13.76 -0.27 -10.94
CA LYS A 46 -15.04 0.40 -10.63
C LYS A 46 -16.23 -0.15 -11.43
N ASN A 47 -15.98 -0.87 -12.52
CA ASN A 47 -17.00 -1.50 -13.35
C ASN A 47 -17.20 -2.98 -12.98
N GLY A 48 -16.55 -3.47 -11.93
CA GLY A 48 -16.65 -4.86 -11.49
C GLY A 48 -15.77 -5.82 -12.28
N LYS A 49 -14.86 -5.33 -13.12
CA LYS A 49 -13.98 -6.16 -13.93
C LYS A 49 -12.76 -6.60 -13.12
N PHE A 50 -12.43 -7.89 -13.19
CA PHE A 50 -11.28 -8.42 -12.44
C PHE A 50 -9.96 -7.97 -13.06
N PHE A 51 -9.04 -7.48 -12.21
CA PHE A 51 -7.65 -7.22 -12.57
C PHE A 51 -6.75 -8.37 -12.15
N PHE A 52 -7.00 -8.92 -10.98
CA PHE A 52 -6.19 -9.98 -10.40
C PHE A 52 -7.10 -11.10 -9.91
N TYR A 53 -6.64 -12.31 -10.05
CA TYR A 53 -7.32 -13.51 -9.54
C TYR A 53 -6.60 -13.98 -8.28
N GLY A 54 -7.36 -14.37 -7.28
CA GLY A 54 -6.86 -14.86 -6.02
C GLY A 54 -6.69 -13.79 -4.95
N PRO A 55 -6.31 -14.20 -3.73
CA PRO A 55 -6.22 -13.29 -2.60
C PRO A 55 -5.12 -12.25 -2.81
N LEU A 56 -5.43 -11.02 -2.42
CA LEU A 56 -4.45 -9.96 -2.40
C LEU A 56 -4.60 -9.12 -1.13
N ASN A 57 -3.48 -8.58 -0.66
CA ASN A 57 -3.43 -7.57 0.39
C ASN A 57 -3.06 -6.24 -0.25
N ALA A 58 -3.82 -5.19 0.06
CA ALA A 58 -3.51 -3.83 -0.33
C ALA A 58 -3.09 -3.05 0.90
N TYR A 59 -1.88 -2.52 0.89
CA TYR A 59 -1.37 -1.65 1.93
C TYR A 59 -1.46 -0.22 1.42
N GLN A 60 -2.22 0.62 2.11
CA GLN A 60 -2.54 1.96 1.62
C GLN A 60 -2.03 3.03 2.57
N PHE A 61 -1.28 3.98 2.02
CA PHE A 61 -0.88 5.21 2.70
C PHE A 61 -1.58 6.36 1.99
N TYR A 62 -2.43 7.10 2.69
CA TYR A 62 -3.27 8.10 2.05
C TYR A 62 -3.44 9.37 2.87
N ASN A 63 -3.75 10.44 2.17
CA ASN A 63 -4.21 11.70 2.75
C ASN A 63 -5.43 12.20 1.97
N GLU A 64 -5.77 13.49 2.08
CA GLU A 64 -6.92 14.09 1.39
C GLU A 64 -6.83 14.02 -0.13
N ASN A 65 -5.63 13.95 -0.70
CA ASN A 65 -5.39 14.16 -2.12
C ASN A 65 -4.98 12.89 -2.85
N VAL A 66 -4.34 11.96 -2.18
CA VAL A 66 -3.62 10.86 -2.83
C VAL A 66 -3.63 9.60 -1.98
N CYS A 67 -3.59 8.46 -2.65
CA CYS A 67 -3.45 7.15 -2.02
C CYS A 67 -2.33 6.37 -2.72
N ILE A 68 -1.34 5.95 -1.95
CA ILE A 68 -0.27 5.06 -2.41
C ILE A 68 -0.72 3.64 -2.06
N ASN A 69 -0.89 2.81 -3.09
CA ASN A 69 -1.37 1.43 -2.95
C ASN A 69 -0.23 0.46 -3.24
N ILE A 70 0.16 -0.31 -2.26
CA ILE A 70 1.10 -1.42 -2.44
C ILE A 70 0.28 -2.71 -2.43
N LEU A 71 0.20 -3.38 -3.57
CA LEU A 71 -0.56 -4.60 -3.72
C LEU A 71 0.35 -5.81 -3.64
N HIS A 72 0.00 -6.76 -2.79
CA HIS A 72 0.69 -8.04 -2.68
C HIS A 72 -0.25 -9.15 -3.10
N LEU A 73 0.04 -9.77 -4.23
CA LEU A 73 -0.69 -10.94 -4.72
C LEU A 73 -0.14 -12.16 -4.00
N VAL A 74 -0.87 -12.65 -3.01
CA VAL A 74 -0.37 -13.61 -2.02
C VAL A 74 0.08 -14.93 -2.66
N GLN A 75 -0.71 -15.48 -3.59
CA GLN A 75 -0.40 -16.78 -4.20
C GLN A 75 0.84 -16.76 -5.08
N ARG A 76 1.10 -15.64 -5.75
CA ARG A 76 2.21 -15.48 -6.67
C ARG A 76 3.42 -14.81 -6.04
N ASP A 77 3.23 -14.25 -4.84
CA ASP A 77 4.20 -13.40 -4.16
C ASP A 77 4.72 -12.27 -5.04
N ASP A 78 3.80 -11.66 -5.81
CA ASP A 78 4.08 -10.53 -6.69
C ASP A 78 3.61 -9.23 -6.05
N TYR A 79 4.35 -8.15 -6.32
CA TYR A 79 4.05 -6.82 -5.84
C TYR A 79 3.77 -5.88 -7.00
N ASN A 80 2.74 -5.06 -6.84
CA ASN A 80 2.44 -3.95 -7.73
C ASN A 80 2.18 -2.70 -6.90
N VAL A 81 2.65 -1.56 -7.38
CA VAL A 81 2.43 -0.27 -6.70
C VAL A 81 1.67 0.65 -7.65
N TYR A 82 0.62 1.24 -7.12
CA TYR A 82 -0.18 2.23 -7.83
C TYR A 82 -0.35 3.46 -6.97
N ILE A 83 -0.30 4.63 -7.60
CA ILE A 83 -0.71 5.86 -6.97
C ILE A 83 -2.06 6.27 -7.57
N THR A 84 -3.01 6.59 -6.70
CA THR A 84 -4.37 6.92 -7.10
C THR A 84 -4.84 8.16 -6.35
N ASP A 85 -5.99 8.66 -6.71
CA ASP A 85 -6.63 9.71 -5.94
C ASP A 85 -7.21 9.17 -4.62
N GLN A 86 -7.65 10.06 -3.75
CA GLN A 86 -8.17 9.70 -2.43
C GLN A 86 -9.43 8.79 -2.51
N LYS A 87 -10.14 8.78 -3.62
CA LYS A 87 -11.36 7.99 -3.80
C LYS A 87 -11.12 6.47 -3.76
N SER A 88 -9.86 6.04 -3.94
CA SER A 88 -9.52 4.62 -3.88
C SER A 88 -9.23 4.11 -2.47
N VAL A 89 -9.34 4.95 -1.45
CA VAL A 89 -9.10 4.56 -0.06
C VAL A 89 -10.09 3.49 0.39
N ASN A 90 -9.59 2.44 1.04
CA ASN A 90 -10.32 1.24 1.45
C ASN A 90 -10.94 0.44 0.30
N GLN A 91 -10.56 0.76 -0.93
CA GLN A 91 -10.98 0.09 -2.15
C GLN A 91 -9.77 0.00 -3.09
N VAL A 92 -9.79 -0.96 -4.00
CA VAL A 92 -8.67 -1.14 -4.92
C VAL A 92 -9.13 -0.79 -6.33
N TYR A 93 -9.30 0.49 -6.59
CA TYR A 93 -9.68 1.04 -7.91
C TYR A 93 -8.43 1.50 -8.66
N ILE A 94 -7.62 0.55 -9.07
CA ILE A 94 -6.33 0.85 -9.69
C ILE A 94 -6.43 1.34 -11.14
N ARG A 95 -7.57 1.17 -11.78
CA ARG A 95 -7.76 1.56 -13.19
C ARG A 95 -7.54 3.05 -13.44
N ASN A 96 -7.90 3.89 -12.48
CA ASN A 96 -7.72 5.33 -12.58
C ASN A 96 -6.40 5.81 -11.98
N GLY A 97 -5.56 4.87 -11.56
CA GLY A 97 -4.26 5.17 -10.96
C GLY A 97 -3.14 5.06 -11.96
N THR A 98 -1.97 5.49 -11.53
CA THR A 98 -0.73 5.35 -12.28
C THR A 98 0.07 4.22 -11.66
N GLU A 99 0.43 3.22 -12.46
CA GLU A 99 1.31 2.14 -12.02
C GLU A 99 2.73 2.66 -11.87
N ILE A 100 3.36 2.32 -10.75
CA ILE A 100 4.73 2.71 -10.44
C ILE A 100 5.67 1.57 -10.83
N SER A 101 6.90 1.92 -11.16
CA SER A 101 7.95 0.98 -11.56
C SER A 101 8.01 -0.25 -10.66
N SER A 102 8.11 -1.42 -11.27
CA SER A 102 8.28 -2.69 -10.54
C SER A 102 9.55 -2.71 -9.68
N GLU A 103 10.57 -1.96 -10.05
CA GLU A 103 11.78 -1.83 -9.23
C GLU A 103 11.45 -1.30 -7.83
N LEU A 104 10.60 -0.28 -7.74
CA LEU A 104 10.17 0.28 -6.45
C LEU A 104 9.26 -0.69 -5.69
N ALA A 105 8.44 -1.45 -6.40
CA ALA A 105 7.55 -2.44 -5.79
C ALA A 105 8.34 -3.53 -5.04
N TYR A 106 9.55 -3.84 -5.48
CA TYR A 106 10.40 -4.86 -4.87
C TYR A 106 11.53 -4.30 -4.00
N ASN A 107 11.56 -2.99 -3.79
CA ASN A 107 12.56 -2.34 -2.95
C ASN A 107 11.93 -1.21 -2.15
N PHE A 108 11.35 -1.54 -1.00
CA PHE A 108 10.61 -0.58 -0.18
C PHE A 108 11.47 0.56 0.35
N SER A 109 12.75 0.31 0.61
CA SER A 109 13.68 1.35 1.07
C SER A 109 13.92 2.39 -0.03
N LEU A 110 14.17 1.95 -1.25
CA LEU A 110 14.34 2.83 -2.40
C LEU A 110 13.05 3.58 -2.71
N PHE A 111 11.93 2.91 -2.66
CA PHE A 111 10.60 3.47 -2.86
C PHE A 111 10.35 4.61 -1.85
N ALA A 112 10.55 4.33 -0.57
CA ALA A 112 10.36 5.33 0.48
C ALA A 112 11.27 6.53 0.30
N GLU A 113 12.52 6.33 -0.06
CA GLU A 113 13.48 7.41 -0.30
C GLU A 113 13.04 8.28 -1.50
N GLU A 114 12.56 7.68 -2.57
CA GLU A 114 12.08 8.40 -3.74
C GLU A 114 10.86 9.26 -3.41
N VAL A 115 9.90 8.70 -2.67
CA VAL A 115 8.72 9.45 -2.20
C VAL A 115 9.15 10.61 -1.29
N LYS A 116 10.06 10.35 -0.37
CA LYS A 116 10.57 11.37 0.56
C LYS A 116 11.22 12.52 -0.18
N GLN A 117 12.06 12.24 -1.17
CA GLN A 117 12.71 13.29 -1.96
C GLN A 117 11.67 14.09 -2.77
N ALA A 118 10.68 13.43 -3.34
CA ALA A 118 9.62 14.11 -4.09
C ALA A 118 8.80 15.05 -3.19
N VAL A 119 8.43 14.60 -2.00
CA VAL A 119 7.68 15.43 -1.03
C VAL A 119 8.51 16.62 -0.57
N LEU A 120 9.80 16.40 -0.26
CA LEU A 120 10.68 17.48 0.21
C LEU A 120 10.95 18.54 -0.85
N LYS A 121 11.10 18.12 -2.13
CA LYS A 121 11.50 19.03 -3.21
C LYS A 121 10.33 19.63 -3.97
N HIS A 122 9.28 18.84 -4.21
CA HIS A 122 8.26 19.20 -5.19
C HIS A 122 6.84 19.15 -4.63
N SER A 123 6.64 18.57 -3.46
CA SER A 123 5.31 18.31 -2.87
C SER A 123 4.40 17.49 -3.80
N GLU A 124 5.00 16.79 -4.77
CA GLU A 124 4.28 15.91 -5.67
C GLU A 124 5.14 14.70 -6.06
N TRP A 125 4.47 13.64 -6.49
CA TRP A 125 5.13 12.42 -6.95
C TRP A 125 4.29 11.80 -8.06
N ASN A 126 4.93 11.53 -9.20
CA ASN A 126 4.27 10.98 -10.38
C ASN A 126 3.00 11.73 -10.81
N GLY A 127 3.03 13.06 -10.68
CA GLY A 127 1.91 13.92 -11.07
C GLY A 127 0.82 14.09 -10.02
N TYR A 128 0.96 13.45 -8.86
CA TYR A 128 0.00 13.55 -7.75
C TYR A 128 0.59 14.44 -6.64
N LYS A 129 -0.19 15.41 -6.22
CA LYS A 129 0.19 16.30 -5.11
C LYS A 129 -0.13 15.65 -3.77
N PHE A 130 0.82 15.75 -2.87
CA PHE A 130 0.64 15.25 -1.51
C PHE A 130 -0.17 16.17 -0.61
#